data_73abf4630781edc0f554e5cc64833d74
#
_entry.id   73abf4630781edc0f554e5cc64833d74
#
_cell.length_a   1.000
_cell.length_b   1.000
_cell.length_c   1.000
_cell.angle_alpha   90.00
_cell.angle_beta   90.00
_cell.angle_gamma   90.00
#
_symmetry.space_group_name_H-M   'P 1'
#
loop_
_entity.id
_entity.type
_entity.pdbx_description
1 polymer ?
#
loop_
_entity_poly.entity_id
_entity_poly.type
_entity_poly.pdbx_seq_one_letter_code
_entity_poly.pdbx_strand_id
1 'polypeptide(L)' 'MSVNERRAEIMKILVARRQTTVPLLAQELCVCCNTVRNDIHVLALDYPLETCSGNGGGVRVADWYHPL' A
#
# COMPACT_ATOMS: atom_id res chain seq x y z
N MET A 1 5.86 15.60 -0.76
CA MET A 1 6.34 14.21 -0.91
C MET A 1 6.27 13.81 -2.38
N SER A 2 7.35 13.30 -2.94
CA SER A 2 7.37 12.84 -4.33
C SER A 2 6.63 11.51 -4.46
N VAL A 3 6.31 11.12 -5.71
CA VAL A 3 5.65 9.84 -5.97
C VAL A 3 6.50 8.69 -5.45
N ASN A 4 7.79 8.70 -5.70
CA ASN A 4 8.69 7.65 -5.26
C ASN A 4 8.76 7.56 -3.74
N GLU A 5 8.82 8.71 -3.07
CA GLU A 5 8.82 8.74 -1.61
C GLU A 5 7.51 8.21 -1.04
N ARG A 6 6.39 8.57 -1.65
CA ARG A 6 5.08 8.10 -1.21
C ARG A 6 4.96 6.59 -1.34
N ARG A 7 5.40 6.04 -2.49
CA ARG A 7 5.37 4.60 -2.71
C ARG A 7 6.28 3.85 -1.75
N ALA A 8 7.45 4.42 -1.46
CA ALA A 8 8.35 3.84 -0.47
C ALA A 8 7.71 3.79 0.92
N GLU A 9 7.00 4.85 1.30
CA GLU A 9 6.29 4.88 2.58
C GLU A 9 5.18 3.84 2.63
N ILE A 10 4.43 3.67 1.55
CA ILE A 10 3.38 2.65 1.48
C ILE A 10 3.99 1.27 1.71
N MET A 11 5.07 0.95 1.03
CA MET A 11 5.74 -0.35 1.21
C MET A 11 6.26 -0.53 2.63
N LYS A 12 6.82 0.53 3.20
CA LYS A 12 7.32 0.49 4.57
C LYS A 12 6.21 0.15 5.56
N ILE A 13 5.04 0.77 5.39
CA ILE A 13 3.88 0.51 6.23
C ILE A 13 3.40 -0.92 6.05
N LEU A 14 3.31 -1.38 4.80
CA LEU A 14 2.85 -2.73 4.50
C LEU A 14 3.78 -3.80 5.07
N VAL A 15 5.08 -3.58 4.98
CA VAL A 15 6.05 -4.52 5.55
C VAL A 15 5.95 -4.55 7.07
N ALA A 16 5.77 -3.39 7.69
CA ALA A 16 5.70 -3.29 9.15
C ALA A 16 4.39 -3.87 9.69
N ARG A 17 3.27 -3.57 9.05
CA ARG A 17 1.94 -3.97 9.54
C ARG A 17 1.41 -5.23 8.85
N ARG A 18 2.01 -5.63 7.75
CA ARG A 18 1.64 -6.75 6.89
C ARG A 18 0.34 -6.53 6.14
N GLN A 19 -0.61 -5.79 6.70
CA GLN A 19 -1.87 -5.44 6.03
C GLN A 19 -2.37 -4.08 6.52
N THR A 20 -3.11 -3.40 5.66
CA THR A 20 -3.73 -2.13 6.00
C THR A 20 -4.89 -1.89 5.05
N THR A 21 -5.51 -0.72 5.13
CA THR A 21 -6.60 -0.35 4.22
C THR A 21 -6.23 0.89 3.44
N VAL A 22 -6.86 1.06 2.26
CA VAL A 22 -6.64 2.24 1.43
C VAL A 22 -6.99 3.54 2.18
N PRO A 23 -8.14 3.63 2.88
CA PRO A 23 -8.44 4.85 3.63
C PRO A 23 -7.41 5.19 4.70
N LEU A 24 -6.87 4.19 5.40
CA LEU A 24 -5.84 4.45 6.40
C LEU A 24 -4.56 4.98 5.77
N LEU A 25 -4.14 4.40 4.65
CA LEU A 25 -2.96 4.89 3.94
C LEU A 25 -3.18 6.32 3.43
N ALA A 26 -4.35 6.59 2.87
CA ALA A 26 -4.69 7.92 2.38
C ALA A 26 -4.61 8.95 3.50
N GLN A 27 -5.14 8.60 4.67
CA GLN A 27 -5.12 9.48 5.82
C GLN A 27 -3.70 9.72 6.34
N GLU A 28 -2.91 8.66 6.44
CA GLU A 28 -1.53 8.77 6.94
C GLU A 28 -0.64 9.56 5.99
N LEU A 29 -0.89 9.46 4.69
CA LEU A 29 -0.08 10.14 3.67
C LEU A 29 -0.69 11.47 3.22
N CYS A 30 -1.87 11.82 3.73
CA CYS A 30 -2.57 13.06 3.38
C CYS A 30 -2.83 13.17 1.88
N VAL A 31 -3.29 12.08 1.27
CA VAL A 31 -3.62 12.02 -0.16
C VAL A 31 -4.99 11.39 -0.35
N CYS A 32 -5.51 11.44 -1.57
CA CYS A 32 -6.79 10.83 -1.89
C CYS A 32 -6.69 9.32 -2.00
N CYS A 33 -7.79 8.62 -1.74
CA CYS A 33 -7.83 7.16 -1.87
C CYS A 33 -7.49 6.72 -3.29
N ASN A 34 -7.93 7.45 -4.31
CA ASN A 34 -7.59 7.13 -5.70
C ASN A 34 -6.09 7.15 -5.96
N THR A 35 -5.39 8.11 -5.34
CA THR A 35 -3.94 8.20 -5.44
C THR A 35 -3.29 6.97 -4.83
N VAL A 36 -3.77 6.55 -3.66
CA VAL A 36 -3.26 5.35 -2.99
C VAL A 36 -3.52 4.10 -3.84
N ARG A 37 -4.72 3.98 -4.40
CA ARG A 37 -5.04 2.82 -5.26
C ARG A 37 -4.13 2.75 -6.47
N ASN A 38 -3.85 3.88 -7.11
CA ASN A 38 -2.94 3.93 -8.24
C ASN A 38 -1.53 3.52 -7.85
N ASP A 39 -1.06 4.00 -6.70
CA ASP A 39 0.26 3.64 -6.20
C ASP A 39 0.35 2.14 -5.90
N ILE A 40 -0.69 1.58 -5.29
CA ILE A 40 -0.74 0.15 -5.00
C ILE A 40 -0.72 -0.67 -6.29
N HIS A 41 -1.44 -0.21 -7.31
CA HIS A 41 -1.46 -0.86 -8.62
C HIS A 41 -0.05 -0.95 -9.22
N VAL A 42 0.69 0.15 -9.15
CA VAL A 42 2.07 0.20 -9.65
C VAL A 42 2.98 -0.66 -8.80
N LEU A 43 2.85 -0.59 -7.49
CA LEU A 43 3.67 -1.38 -6.57
C LEU A 43 3.42 -2.88 -6.75
N ALA A 44 2.19 -3.27 -7.07
CA ALA A 44 1.85 -4.68 -7.28
C ALA A 44 2.56 -5.29 -8.48
N LEU A 45 3.09 -4.47 -9.39
CA LEU A 45 3.88 -4.97 -10.52
C LEU A 45 5.26 -5.47 -10.06
N ASP A 46 5.79 -4.90 -9.00
CA ASP A 46 7.14 -5.22 -8.50
C ASP A 46 7.12 -6.00 -7.19
N TYR A 47 6.04 -5.94 -6.44
CA TYR A 47 5.93 -6.55 -5.11
C TYR A 47 4.70 -7.45 -5.03
N PRO A 48 4.75 -8.50 -4.20
CA PRO A 48 3.61 -9.43 -4.07
C PRO A 48 2.52 -8.85 -3.18
N LEU A 49 1.78 -7.88 -3.70
CA LEU A 49 0.69 -7.24 -2.98
C LEU A 49 -0.63 -7.89 -3.35
N GLU A 50 -1.48 -8.08 -2.36
CA GLU A 50 -2.82 -8.59 -2.52
C GLU A 50 -3.84 -7.54 -2.09
N THR A 51 -4.88 -7.37 -2.88
CA THR A 51 -5.95 -6.42 -2.54
C THR A 51 -7.22 -7.20 -2.26
N CYS A 52 -7.98 -6.73 -1.27
CA CYS A 52 -9.28 -7.30 -0.92
C CYS A 52 -10.36 -6.28 -1.23
N SER A 53 -11.39 -6.72 -1.94
CA SER A 53 -12.58 -5.89 -2.12
C SER A 53 -13.44 -5.99 -0.88
N GLY A 54 -14.05 -4.88 -0.49
CA GLY A 54 -14.87 -4.83 0.71
C GLY A 54 -14.92 -3.42 1.25
N ASN A 55 -15.46 -3.26 2.44
CA ASN A 55 -15.57 -1.94 3.07
C ASN A 55 -14.19 -1.38 3.32
N GLY A 56 -13.85 -0.32 2.60
CA GLY A 56 -12.58 0.37 2.78
C GLY A 56 -11.43 -0.12 1.90
N GLY A 57 -11.57 -1.26 1.23
CA GLY A 57 -10.55 -1.74 0.29
C GLY A 57 -9.22 -2.08 0.97
N GLY A 58 -9.08 -3.31 1.48
CA GLY A 58 -7.85 -3.75 2.14
C GLY A 58 -6.72 -4.06 1.17
N VAL A 59 -5.49 -3.93 1.65
CA VAL A 59 -4.29 -4.30 0.92
C VAL A 59 -3.31 -4.96 1.90
N ARG A 60 -2.61 -5.99 1.42
CA ARG A 60 -1.62 -6.68 2.24
C ARG A 60 -0.46 -7.14 1.39
N VAL A 61 0.68 -7.36 2.03
CA VAL A 61 1.85 -7.95 1.38
C VAL A 61 1.85 -9.45 1.66
N ALA A 62 2.32 -10.26 0.71
CA ALA A 62 2.34 -11.71 0.87
C ALA A 62 3.17 -12.12 2.10
N ASP A 63 2.72 -13.17 2.78
CA ASP A 63 3.36 -13.61 4.03
C ASP A 63 4.83 -13.99 3.83
N TRP A 64 5.17 -14.52 2.66
CA TRP A 64 6.54 -14.97 2.36
C TRP A 64 7.47 -13.82 2.02
N TYR A 65 6.95 -12.63 1.79
CA TYR A 65 7.78 -11.49 1.38
C TYR A 65 8.48 -10.86 2.57
N HIS A 66 9.80 -10.84 2.52
CA HIS A 66 10.63 -10.20 3.54
C HIS A 66 11.70 -9.38 2.84
N PRO A 67 11.68 -8.05 2.97
CA PRO A 67 12.73 -7.21 2.40
C PRO A 67 14.05 -7.44 3.14
N LEU A 68 15.12 -7.35 2.41
CA LEU A 68 16.45 -7.49 2.99
C LEU A 68 16.82 -6.27 3.83
#